data_fc83c5496df40842a8ca626fd8194922
#
_entry.id   fc83c5496df40842a8ca626fd8194922
#
_cell.length_a   1.000
_cell.length_b   1.000
_cell.length_c   1.000
_cell.angle_alpha   90.00
_cell.angle_beta   90.00
_cell.angle_gamma   90.00
#
_symmetry.space_group_name_H-M   'P 1'
#
loop_
_entity.id
_entity.type
_entity.pdbx_description
1 polymer ?
#
loop_
_entity_poly.entity_id
_entity_poly.type
_entity_poly.pdbx_seq_one_letter_code
_entity_poly.pdbx_strand_id
1 'polypeptide(L)'
;MAASSNPSRIGVDIGGTFTDLVWVDETTGAVRVGKLLTTPKDPSQAVEEGVVTLLHEEGAAATAVRALIHGTTLATNALIERKGARVGLLTTAGFRDAVEIGREGRYDMYDLFIDPPVPLVPRQLRLEIAERVQADGSVLRPLDETQARAAVAQLGALGVEAIAICLLHAYRNPVHERALARLCAELVPGVPVSCSSDVVPEIREYERTSTTTANVYVMPLMARYLDDLERKLQGLGIPGRLYVMMSAGGIATPETAKRVPIRLVESGPAAGALAAARMARQVGMDRVLSFDMGGTTAKACVIDRGEPLLAREFEVARADRFKKGSGLPIRVPVVELIEIGAGGGSIARVDRMGLLKVGPDSAGADPGPACYGLGGREPTVTDADLLLGYLDADFFLGGRMRLDVEAARRAIEERVARPMGLDLTEAAWGIHRVVNENMAGAARVHGIERGKDLRGYPLFAFGGAGPVHAWQVGQILRVPRVLVPYGAGAKEYTVTAGLKHKLTDRMIVNAKVGYSDSKNDTTGGNTNFRGPLGYVSIDYAL
;
A
#
# COMPACT_ATOMS: atom_id res chain seq x y z
N MET A 1 23.01 -31.30 0.16
CA MET A 1 23.62 -30.57 1.30
C MET A 1 22.59 -30.48 2.39
N ALA A 2 22.96 -30.56 3.69
CA ALA A 2 21.99 -30.34 4.76
C ALA A 2 21.51 -28.89 4.69
N ALA A 3 20.20 -28.68 4.91
CA ALA A 3 19.62 -27.33 4.91
C ALA A 3 20.25 -26.48 6.02
N SER A 4 20.51 -25.20 5.76
CA SER A 4 21.04 -24.26 6.75
C SER A 4 20.06 -24.11 7.91
N SER A 5 20.56 -24.25 9.13
CA SER A 5 19.80 -24.06 10.37
C SER A 5 19.97 -22.64 10.95
N ASN A 6 20.59 -21.72 10.22
CA ASN A 6 20.78 -20.34 10.65
C ASN A 6 19.41 -19.67 10.87
N PRO A 7 19.23 -18.95 11.99
CA PRO A 7 17.99 -18.22 12.22
C PRO A 7 17.75 -17.20 11.12
N SER A 8 16.53 -17.17 10.61
CA SER A 8 16.16 -16.31 9.50
C SER A 8 14.80 -15.64 9.71
N ARG A 9 14.56 -14.58 8.94
CA ARG A 9 13.26 -13.89 8.86
C ARG A 9 12.83 -13.76 7.42
N ILE A 10 11.51 -13.74 7.21
CA ILE A 10 10.92 -13.53 5.89
C ILE A 10 10.02 -12.30 5.97
N GLY A 11 10.23 -11.37 5.05
CA GLY A 11 9.28 -10.29 4.75
C GLY A 11 8.46 -10.68 3.52
N VAL A 12 7.16 -10.42 3.53
CA VAL A 12 6.26 -10.65 2.39
C VAL A 12 5.39 -9.43 2.20
N ASP A 13 5.31 -8.94 0.97
CA ASP A 13 4.37 -7.89 0.57
C ASP A 13 3.50 -8.38 -0.59
N ILE A 14 2.19 -8.44 -0.35
CA ILE A 14 1.22 -8.78 -1.40
C ILE A 14 0.65 -7.51 -2.00
N GLY A 15 1.06 -7.23 -3.24
CA GLY A 15 0.44 -6.23 -4.09
C GLY A 15 -0.70 -6.81 -4.95
N GLY A 16 -1.39 -5.94 -5.68
CA GLY A 16 -2.46 -6.37 -6.61
C GLY A 16 -1.95 -7.20 -7.80
N THR A 17 -0.67 -7.11 -8.14
CA THR A 17 -0.06 -7.75 -9.32
C THR A 17 1.02 -8.75 -8.93
N PHE A 18 1.90 -8.37 -8.02
CA PHE A 18 3.05 -9.17 -7.59
C PHE A 18 3.04 -9.38 -6.09
N THR A 19 3.57 -10.52 -5.69
CA THR A 19 3.95 -10.84 -4.31
C THR A 19 5.47 -10.79 -4.23
N ASP A 20 5.98 -9.90 -3.40
CA ASP A 20 7.40 -9.70 -3.17
C ASP A 20 7.79 -10.34 -1.84
N LEU A 21 8.93 -11.06 -1.84
CA LEU A 21 9.46 -11.71 -0.64
C LEU A 21 10.91 -11.30 -0.40
N VAL A 22 11.26 -11.22 0.86
CA VAL A 22 12.64 -10.98 1.29
C VAL A 22 12.99 -11.96 2.39
N TRP A 23 14.02 -12.77 2.18
CA TRP A 23 14.59 -13.64 3.20
C TRP A 23 15.88 -13.03 3.73
N VAL A 24 16.07 -13.11 5.05
CA VAL A 24 17.24 -12.55 5.72
C VAL A 24 17.80 -13.60 6.67
N ASP A 25 19.06 -13.99 6.46
CA ASP A 25 19.84 -14.79 7.43
C ASP A 25 20.35 -13.86 8.53
N GLU A 26 19.94 -14.10 9.77
CA GLU A 26 20.30 -13.24 10.91
C GLU A 26 21.75 -13.43 11.37
N THR A 27 22.39 -14.54 10.97
CA THR A 27 23.78 -14.84 11.34
C THR A 27 24.76 -14.18 10.37
N THR A 28 24.51 -14.33 9.08
CA THR A 28 25.41 -13.83 8.03
C THR A 28 25.05 -12.45 7.54
N GLY A 29 23.80 -11.99 7.77
CA GLY A 29 23.24 -10.78 7.21
C GLY A 29 22.92 -10.91 5.70
N ALA A 30 22.99 -12.12 5.14
CA ALA A 30 22.63 -12.34 3.75
C ALA A 30 21.16 -12.03 3.51
N VAL A 31 20.87 -11.34 2.41
CA VAL A 31 19.51 -10.96 2.01
C VAL A 31 19.23 -11.52 0.63
N ARG A 32 18.06 -12.12 0.45
CA ARG A 32 17.58 -12.60 -0.84
C ARG A 32 16.17 -12.11 -1.10
N VAL A 33 15.88 -11.82 -2.34
CA VAL A 33 14.57 -11.36 -2.80
C VAL A 33 13.95 -12.39 -3.73
N GLY A 34 12.68 -12.68 -3.49
CA GLY A 34 11.82 -13.43 -4.38
C GLY A 34 10.69 -12.56 -4.90
N LYS A 35 10.24 -12.83 -6.12
CA LYS A 35 9.08 -12.14 -6.71
C LYS A 35 8.29 -13.12 -7.56
N LEU A 36 6.97 -13.12 -7.38
CA LEU A 36 6.05 -13.94 -8.17
C LEU A 36 4.75 -13.18 -8.42
N LEU A 37 3.94 -13.69 -9.34
CA LEU A 37 2.61 -13.13 -9.59
C LEU A 37 1.70 -13.44 -8.40
N THR A 38 0.91 -12.46 -7.98
CA THR A 38 -0.12 -12.66 -6.97
C THR A 38 -1.21 -13.57 -7.53
N THR A 39 -1.73 -14.48 -6.70
CA THR A 39 -2.87 -15.34 -7.01
C THR A 39 -4.17 -14.68 -6.54
N PRO A 40 -4.97 -14.01 -7.42
CA PRO A 40 -6.08 -13.17 -6.96
C PRO A 40 -7.20 -13.93 -6.24
N LYS A 41 -7.39 -15.22 -6.56
CA LYS A 41 -8.43 -16.06 -5.92
C LYS A 41 -8.06 -16.52 -4.52
N ASP A 42 -6.77 -16.77 -4.29
CA ASP A 42 -6.21 -17.16 -2.99
C ASP A 42 -4.82 -16.52 -2.84
N PRO A 43 -4.73 -15.28 -2.31
CA PRO A 43 -3.44 -14.61 -2.16
C PRO A 43 -2.48 -15.33 -1.21
N SER A 44 -2.98 -16.15 -0.29
CA SER A 44 -2.14 -16.93 0.62
C SER A 44 -1.33 -18.03 -0.10
N GLN A 45 -1.81 -18.49 -1.26
CA GLN A 45 -1.09 -19.45 -2.09
C GLN A 45 0.21 -18.87 -2.64
N ALA A 46 0.18 -17.63 -3.15
CA ALA A 46 1.39 -16.97 -3.63
C ALA A 46 2.44 -16.80 -2.52
N VAL A 47 2.00 -16.54 -1.27
CA VAL A 47 2.92 -16.49 -0.12
C VAL A 47 3.55 -17.86 0.14
N GLU A 48 2.73 -18.91 0.19
CA GLU A 48 3.19 -20.28 0.42
C GLU A 48 4.23 -20.72 -0.64
N GLU A 49 3.88 -20.56 -1.93
CA GLU A 49 4.77 -20.90 -3.05
C GLU A 49 6.07 -20.09 -3.02
N GLY A 50 5.97 -18.80 -2.77
CA GLY A 50 7.13 -17.91 -2.68
C GLY A 50 8.05 -18.27 -1.52
N VAL A 51 7.51 -18.58 -0.36
CA VAL A 51 8.28 -19.02 0.83
C VAL A 51 8.98 -20.35 0.53
N VAL A 52 8.28 -21.33 -0.02
CA VAL A 52 8.86 -22.64 -0.37
C VAL A 52 10.00 -22.47 -1.38
N THR A 53 9.77 -21.71 -2.44
CA THR A 53 10.77 -21.44 -3.48
C THR A 53 12.03 -20.80 -2.87
N LEU A 54 11.83 -19.76 -2.07
CA LEU A 54 12.93 -18.99 -1.49
C LEU A 54 13.76 -19.83 -0.51
N LEU A 55 13.12 -20.63 0.35
CA LEU A 55 13.79 -21.54 1.26
C LEU A 55 14.57 -22.64 0.51
N HIS A 56 14.00 -23.16 -0.58
CA HIS A 56 14.66 -24.15 -1.42
C HIS A 56 15.89 -23.59 -2.13
N GLU A 57 15.77 -22.40 -2.74
CA GLU A 57 16.87 -21.72 -3.46
C GLU A 57 18.05 -21.41 -2.54
N GLU A 58 17.79 -21.06 -1.27
CA GLU A 58 18.82 -20.73 -0.29
C GLU A 58 19.28 -21.95 0.55
N GLY A 59 18.69 -23.12 0.31
CA GLY A 59 18.98 -24.30 1.13
C GLY A 59 18.71 -24.08 2.62
N ALA A 60 17.73 -23.22 2.94
CA ALA A 60 17.39 -22.86 4.30
C ALA A 60 16.31 -23.80 4.88
N ALA A 61 16.43 -24.20 6.15
CA ALA A 61 15.42 -25.01 6.79
C ALA A 61 14.21 -24.15 7.20
N ALA A 62 13.00 -24.64 6.93
CA ALA A 62 11.77 -23.96 7.37
C ALA A 62 11.74 -23.78 8.90
N THR A 63 12.29 -24.73 9.64
CA THR A 63 12.41 -24.69 11.11
C THR A 63 13.32 -23.59 11.64
N ALA A 64 14.17 -22.99 10.78
CA ALA A 64 15.05 -21.89 11.13
C ALA A 64 14.38 -20.51 10.99
N VAL A 65 13.20 -20.42 10.36
CA VAL A 65 12.47 -19.16 10.20
C VAL A 65 11.85 -18.76 11.54
N ARG A 66 12.32 -17.66 12.12
CA ARG A 66 11.87 -17.15 13.43
C ARG A 66 10.69 -16.20 13.36
N ALA A 67 10.54 -15.48 12.28
CA ALA A 67 9.43 -14.56 12.07
C ALA A 67 9.12 -14.38 10.60
N LEU A 68 7.84 -14.18 10.30
CA LEU A 68 7.35 -13.73 9.01
C LEU A 68 6.61 -12.41 9.22
N ILE A 69 7.02 -11.37 8.51
CA ILE A 69 6.40 -10.04 8.54
C ILE A 69 5.65 -9.85 7.22
N HIS A 70 4.36 -9.59 7.31
CA HIS A 70 3.48 -9.58 6.16
C HIS A 70 2.80 -8.23 5.96
N GLY A 71 3.01 -7.62 4.78
CA GLY A 71 2.25 -6.50 4.24
C GLY A 71 1.19 -6.99 3.26
N THR A 72 0.03 -6.35 3.21
CA THR A 72 -1.05 -6.75 2.30
C THR A 72 -1.92 -5.58 1.87
N THR A 73 -2.33 -5.58 0.60
CA THR A 73 -3.32 -4.64 0.04
C THR A 73 -4.74 -5.19 0.07
N LEU A 74 -4.97 -6.37 0.65
CA LEU A 74 -6.27 -7.06 0.58
C LEU A 74 -7.42 -6.24 1.18
N ALA A 75 -7.20 -5.62 2.36
CA ALA A 75 -8.20 -4.76 2.99
C ALA A 75 -8.50 -3.51 2.16
N THR A 76 -7.46 -2.88 1.60
CA THR A 76 -7.59 -1.71 0.71
C THR A 76 -8.39 -2.07 -0.54
N ASN A 77 -8.04 -3.16 -1.20
CA ASN A 77 -8.71 -3.62 -2.42
C ASN A 77 -10.18 -3.95 -2.17
N ALA A 78 -10.49 -4.63 -1.05
CA ALA A 78 -11.87 -4.96 -0.69
C ALA A 78 -12.75 -3.71 -0.50
N LEU A 79 -12.19 -2.63 0.06
CA LEU A 79 -12.89 -1.35 0.20
C LEU A 79 -13.09 -0.64 -1.15
N ILE A 80 -12.07 -0.60 -1.99
CA ILE A 80 -12.11 0.06 -3.31
C ILE A 80 -13.07 -0.68 -4.25
N GLU A 81 -12.97 -2.01 -4.32
CA GLU A 81 -13.77 -2.85 -5.21
C GLU A 81 -15.17 -3.15 -4.66
N ARG A 82 -15.48 -2.68 -3.46
CA ARG A 82 -16.76 -2.95 -2.77
C ARG A 82 -17.05 -4.46 -2.58
N LYS A 83 -16.01 -5.25 -2.31
CA LYS A 83 -16.06 -6.72 -2.13
C LYS A 83 -15.84 -7.14 -0.67
N GLY A 84 -16.54 -6.51 0.25
CA GLY A 84 -16.50 -6.86 1.68
C GLY A 84 -17.80 -7.49 2.17
N ALA A 85 -17.91 -7.62 3.49
CA ALA A 85 -19.06 -8.23 4.15
C ALA A 85 -20.34 -7.39 4.03
N ARG A 86 -21.49 -8.04 4.08
CA ARG A 86 -22.78 -7.37 4.25
C ARG A 86 -22.92 -6.86 5.69
N VAL A 87 -22.73 -5.57 5.90
CA VAL A 87 -22.66 -4.96 7.23
C VAL A 87 -24.01 -4.43 7.70
N GLY A 88 -24.34 -4.70 8.97
CA GLY A 88 -25.37 -4.00 9.73
C GLY A 88 -24.76 -2.90 10.60
N LEU A 89 -25.49 -1.81 10.80
CA LEU A 89 -25.11 -0.72 11.70
C LEU A 89 -26.18 -0.52 12.79
N LEU A 90 -25.73 -0.51 14.05
CA LEU A 90 -26.52 -0.07 15.20
C LEU A 90 -26.05 1.31 15.62
N THR A 91 -26.95 2.28 15.63
CA THR A 91 -26.63 3.69 15.95
C THR A 91 -27.68 4.30 16.85
N THR A 92 -27.35 5.40 17.54
CA THR A 92 -28.29 6.16 18.38
C THR A 92 -29.48 6.66 17.56
N ALA A 93 -30.69 6.60 18.13
CA ALA A 93 -31.89 7.11 17.50
C ALA A 93 -31.73 8.58 17.08
N GLY A 94 -32.10 8.89 15.82
CA GLY A 94 -31.95 10.18 15.17
C GLY A 94 -30.61 10.36 14.43
N PHE A 95 -29.69 9.35 14.43
CA PHE A 95 -28.36 9.46 13.81
C PHE A 95 -28.12 8.44 12.69
N ARG A 96 -29.14 7.74 12.24
CA ARG A 96 -29.05 6.75 11.15
C ARG A 96 -28.48 7.33 9.85
N ASP A 97 -28.82 8.56 9.55
CA ASP A 97 -28.49 9.21 8.29
C ASP A 97 -27.22 10.08 8.38
N ALA A 98 -26.51 10.07 9.52
CA ALA A 98 -25.24 10.79 9.68
C ALA A 98 -24.18 10.40 8.63
N VAL A 99 -24.19 9.15 8.16
CA VAL A 99 -23.26 8.67 7.11
C VAL A 99 -23.66 9.10 5.70
N GLU A 100 -24.94 9.47 5.46
CA GLU A 100 -25.41 10.08 4.21
C GLU A 100 -25.10 11.57 4.18
N ILE A 101 -25.35 12.26 5.30
CA ILE A 101 -25.12 13.69 5.44
C ILE A 101 -23.62 13.99 5.35
N GLY A 102 -22.80 13.13 5.96
CA GLY A 102 -21.35 13.27 5.95
C GLY A 102 -20.90 14.59 6.56
N ARG A 103 -20.06 15.33 5.84
CA ARG A 103 -19.56 16.66 6.21
C ARG A 103 -20.30 17.80 5.48
N GLU A 104 -21.33 17.48 4.71
CA GLU A 104 -22.05 18.41 3.82
C GLU A 104 -21.15 19.17 2.83
N GLY A 105 -19.89 18.77 2.74
CA GLY A 105 -18.90 19.38 1.86
C GLY A 105 -18.98 18.83 0.44
N ARG A 106 -18.83 19.70 -0.55
CA ARG A 106 -18.70 19.32 -1.95
C ARG A 106 -17.21 19.27 -2.27
N TYR A 107 -16.73 18.16 -2.80
CA TYR A 107 -15.33 18.01 -3.22
C TYR A 107 -15.04 18.73 -4.55
N ASP A 108 -16.09 19.11 -5.29
CA ASP A 108 -16.04 20.03 -6.41
C ASP A 108 -17.17 21.05 -6.28
N MET A 109 -16.81 22.31 -6.03
CA MET A 109 -17.78 23.39 -5.77
C MET A 109 -18.63 23.76 -6.99
N TYR A 110 -18.08 23.56 -8.18
CA TYR A 110 -18.69 24.02 -9.43
C TYR A 110 -19.40 22.91 -10.21
N ASP A 111 -19.16 21.65 -9.85
CA ASP A 111 -19.87 20.53 -10.44
C ASP A 111 -21.21 20.31 -9.72
N LEU A 112 -22.31 20.51 -10.45
CA LEU A 112 -23.65 20.33 -9.92
C LEU A 112 -24.08 18.86 -9.82
N PHE A 113 -23.37 17.97 -10.50
CA PHE A 113 -23.70 16.55 -10.65
C PHE A 113 -22.71 15.64 -9.90
N ILE A 114 -22.05 16.16 -8.88
CA ILE A 114 -21.14 15.33 -8.07
C ILE A 114 -21.88 14.18 -7.39
N ASP A 115 -21.26 13.01 -7.43
CA ASP A 115 -21.71 11.85 -6.68
C ASP A 115 -21.04 11.84 -5.29
N PRO A 116 -21.79 11.91 -4.19
CA PRO A 116 -21.21 11.75 -2.86
C PRO A 116 -20.69 10.31 -2.67
N PRO A 117 -19.71 10.10 -1.76
CA PRO A 117 -19.25 8.76 -1.45
C PRO A 117 -20.38 7.87 -0.97
N VAL A 118 -20.63 6.75 -1.63
CA VAL A 118 -21.66 5.80 -1.25
C VAL A 118 -21.26 5.12 0.07
N PRO A 119 -22.10 5.19 1.14
CA PRO A 119 -21.84 4.49 2.39
C PRO A 119 -21.66 2.97 2.22
N LEU A 120 -20.85 2.35 3.08
CA LEU A 120 -20.64 0.89 3.05
C LEU A 120 -21.86 0.11 3.54
N VAL A 121 -22.68 0.73 4.38
CA VAL A 121 -23.89 0.11 4.92
C VAL A 121 -25.11 0.72 4.25
N PRO A 122 -25.91 -0.06 3.51
CA PRO A 122 -27.18 0.41 2.94
C PRO A 122 -28.14 0.86 4.02
N ARG A 123 -28.99 1.87 3.73
CA ARG A 123 -29.86 2.52 4.70
C ARG A 123 -30.79 1.53 5.45
N GLN A 124 -31.28 0.49 4.78
CA GLN A 124 -32.15 -0.54 5.38
C GLN A 124 -31.44 -1.44 6.40
N LEU A 125 -30.12 -1.44 6.43
CA LEU A 125 -29.29 -2.19 7.39
C LEU A 125 -28.76 -1.30 8.52
N ARG A 126 -29.19 -0.03 8.60
CA ARG A 126 -28.85 0.90 9.68
C ARG A 126 -30.04 0.98 10.62
N LEU A 127 -29.93 0.38 11.79
CA LEU A 127 -31.01 0.34 12.79
C LEU A 127 -30.68 1.28 13.95
N GLU A 128 -31.72 1.97 14.41
CA GLU A 128 -31.63 2.94 15.48
C GLU A 128 -31.92 2.30 16.83
N ILE A 129 -31.18 2.72 17.85
CA ILE A 129 -31.26 2.24 19.22
C ILE A 129 -31.68 3.41 20.11
N ALA A 130 -32.75 3.20 20.86
CA ALA A 130 -33.24 4.17 21.84
C ALA A 130 -32.34 4.19 23.08
N GLU A 131 -31.39 5.09 23.06
CA GLU A 131 -30.40 5.37 24.13
C GLU A 131 -29.88 6.80 23.98
N ARG A 132 -29.21 7.33 25.00
CA ARG A 132 -28.46 8.58 24.88
C ARG A 132 -27.40 8.69 25.97
N VAL A 133 -26.15 8.80 25.54
CA VAL A 133 -25.03 9.28 26.36
C VAL A 133 -24.78 10.75 26.03
N GLN A 134 -24.50 11.58 27.03
CA GLN A 134 -24.15 13.00 26.88
C GLN A 134 -22.65 13.19 26.62
N ALA A 135 -22.27 14.40 26.24
CA ALA A 135 -20.87 14.75 25.94
C ALA A 135 -19.92 14.62 27.15
N ASP A 136 -20.46 14.76 28.36
CA ASP A 136 -19.70 14.55 29.61
C ASP A 136 -19.57 13.07 30.01
N GLY A 137 -20.26 12.18 29.29
CA GLY A 137 -20.29 10.74 29.56
C GLY A 137 -21.41 10.27 30.45
N SER A 138 -22.27 11.17 30.97
CA SER A 138 -23.46 10.81 31.73
C SER A 138 -24.53 10.16 30.84
N VAL A 139 -25.32 9.24 31.40
CA VAL A 139 -26.41 8.58 30.68
C VAL A 139 -27.67 9.41 30.83
N LEU A 140 -28.11 10.08 29.75
CA LEU A 140 -29.37 10.81 29.72
C LEU A 140 -30.57 9.86 29.55
N ARG A 141 -30.44 8.87 28.66
CA ARG A 141 -31.44 7.84 28.41
C ARG A 141 -30.77 6.46 28.45
N PRO A 142 -31.21 5.58 29.37
CA PRO A 142 -30.72 4.22 29.40
C PRO A 142 -30.98 3.47 28.07
N LEU A 143 -30.21 2.45 27.81
CA LEU A 143 -30.43 1.55 26.69
C LEU A 143 -31.78 0.85 26.81
N ASP A 144 -32.64 0.98 25.79
CA ASP A 144 -33.85 0.17 25.68
C ASP A 144 -33.44 -1.25 25.22
N GLU A 145 -33.30 -2.15 26.18
CA GLU A 145 -32.83 -3.52 25.91
C GLU A 145 -33.83 -4.31 25.05
N THR A 146 -35.13 -4.07 25.18
CA THR A 146 -36.18 -4.73 24.39
C THR A 146 -36.05 -4.35 22.92
N GLN A 147 -35.93 -3.06 22.63
CA GLN A 147 -35.72 -2.57 21.28
C GLN A 147 -34.35 -3.02 20.73
N ALA A 148 -33.30 -3.00 21.54
CA ALA A 148 -31.97 -3.45 21.17
C ALA A 148 -31.95 -4.92 20.74
N ARG A 149 -32.61 -5.81 21.52
CA ARG A 149 -32.77 -7.24 21.15
C ARG A 149 -33.51 -7.41 19.82
N ALA A 150 -34.61 -6.67 19.64
CA ALA A 150 -35.35 -6.72 18.38
C ALA A 150 -34.51 -6.25 17.18
N ALA A 151 -33.76 -5.17 17.34
CA ALA A 151 -32.86 -4.65 16.28
C ALA A 151 -31.75 -5.64 15.92
N VAL A 152 -31.09 -6.25 16.91
CA VAL A 152 -30.06 -7.27 16.68
C VAL A 152 -30.63 -8.49 15.96
N ALA A 153 -31.79 -9.01 16.43
CA ALA A 153 -32.46 -10.13 15.79
C ALA A 153 -32.88 -9.81 14.34
N GLN A 154 -33.34 -8.58 14.09
CA GLN A 154 -33.68 -8.11 12.74
C GLN A 154 -32.46 -8.11 11.80
N LEU A 155 -31.29 -7.62 12.26
CA LEU A 155 -30.06 -7.68 11.48
C LEU A 155 -29.68 -9.13 11.16
N GLY A 156 -29.77 -10.03 12.15
CA GLY A 156 -29.54 -11.46 11.92
C GLY A 156 -30.48 -12.05 10.86
N ALA A 157 -31.78 -11.76 10.94
CA ALA A 157 -32.79 -12.20 9.94
C ALA A 157 -32.52 -11.62 8.54
N LEU A 158 -31.93 -10.42 8.45
CA LEU A 158 -31.54 -9.79 7.19
C LEU A 158 -30.23 -10.36 6.62
N GLY A 159 -29.61 -11.33 7.30
CA GLY A 159 -28.41 -12.03 6.83
C GLY A 159 -27.17 -11.13 6.78
N VAL A 160 -26.97 -10.27 7.77
CA VAL A 160 -25.72 -9.50 7.87
C VAL A 160 -24.58 -10.42 8.27
N GLU A 161 -23.40 -10.15 7.70
CA GLU A 161 -22.17 -10.93 7.92
C GLU A 161 -21.25 -10.28 8.96
N ALA A 162 -21.51 -9.02 9.32
CA ALA A 162 -20.79 -8.28 10.35
C ALA A 162 -21.63 -7.12 10.86
N ILE A 163 -21.41 -6.69 12.12
CA ILE A 163 -22.17 -5.60 12.76
C ILE A 163 -21.22 -4.53 13.29
N ALA A 164 -21.45 -3.28 12.86
CA ALA A 164 -20.86 -2.09 13.46
C ALA A 164 -21.81 -1.53 14.53
N ILE A 165 -21.26 -1.20 15.70
CA ILE A 165 -21.98 -0.48 16.75
C ILE A 165 -21.32 0.89 16.90
N CYS A 166 -22.06 1.95 16.61
CA CYS A 166 -21.56 3.31 16.69
C CYS A 166 -22.61 4.22 17.33
N LEU A 167 -22.51 4.38 18.65
CA LEU A 167 -23.42 5.19 19.44
C LEU A 167 -22.83 6.58 19.73
N LEU A 168 -23.71 7.55 19.94
CA LEU A 168 -23.29 8.91 20.23
C LEU A 168 -22.53 8.96 21.56
N HIS A 169 -21.39 9.68 21.55
CA HIS A 169 -20.50 9.84 22.72
C HIS A 169 -19.93 8.54 23.34
N ALA A 170 -19.99 7.40 22.62
CA ALA A 170 -19.44 6.14 23.10
C ALA A 170 -17.93 6.19 23.36
N TYR A 171 -17.20 7.09 22.70
CA TYR A 171 -15.78 7.36 22.98
C TYR A 171 -15.56 7.86 24.43
N ARG A 172 -16.57 8.48 25.04
CA ARG A 172 -16.52 8.99 26.41
C ARG A 172 -17.03 7.95 27.41
N ASN A 173 -18.13 7.28 27.07
CA ASN A 173 -18.72 6.22 27.88
C ASN A 173 -19.27 5.09 27.00
N PRO A 174 -18.57 3.95 26.89
CA PRO A 174 -18.93 2.86 25.99
C PRO A 174 -19.98 1.89 26.58
N VAL A 175 -20.63 2.22 27.69
CA VAL A 175 -21.49 1.28 28.43
C VAL A 175 -22.59 0.65 27.55
N HIS A 176 -23.25 1.45 26.68
CA HIS A 176 -24.31 0.97 25.81
C HIS A 176 -23.75 0.18 24.60
N GLU A 177 -22.62 0.59 24.00
CA GLU A 177 -21.98 -0.21 22.94
C GLU A 177 -21.57 -1.59 23.46
N ARG A 178 -21.01 -1.66 24.66
CA ARG A 178 -20.63 -2.94 25.29
C ARG A 178 -21.85 -3.80 25.61
N ALA A 179 -22.96 -3.20 26.01
CA ALA A 179 -24.21 -3.93 26.22
C ALA A 179 -24.74 -4.50 24.89
N LEU A 180 -24.77 -3.70 23.83
CA LEU A 180 -25.17 -4.16 22.50
C LEU A 180 -24.25 -5.27 21.97
N ALA A 181 -22.94 -5.17 22.18
CA ALA A 181 -22.00 -6.20 21.76
C ALA A 181 -22.28 -7.55 22.45
N ARG A 182 -22.65 -7.54 23.75
CA ARG A 182 -23.09 -8.75 24.45
C ARG A 182 -24.38 -9.32 23.86
N LEU A 183 -25.35 -8.47 23.54
CA LEU A 183 -26.60 -8.89 22.89
C LEU A 183 -26.34 -9.49 21.49
N CYS A 184 -25.42 -8.91 20.73
CA CYS A 184 -25.02 -9.49 19.44
C CYS A 184 -24.39 -10.88 19.62
N ALA A 185 -23.50 -11.06 20.59
CA ALA A 185 -22.88 -12.36 20.86
C ALA A 185 -23.91 -13.42 21.30
N GLU A 186 -24.96 -13.02 22.00
CA GLU A 186 -26.06 -13.88 22.42
C GLU A 186 -27.00 -14.26 21.26
N LEU A 187 -27.43 -13.28 20.46
CA LEU A 187 -28.55 -13.43 19.51
C LEU A 187 -28.09 -13.81 18.10
N VAL A 188 -26.87 -13.42 17.72
CA VAL A 188 -26.28 -13.70 16.39
C VAL A 188 -24.86 -14.24 16.55
N PRO A 189 -24.69 -15.40 17.22
CA PRO A 189 -23.37 -15.96 17.48
C PRO A 189 -22.63 -16.21 16.17
N GLY A 190 -21.33 -15.93 16.17
CA GLY A 190 -20.46 -16.09 15.00
C GLY A 190 -20.44 -14.89 14.04
N VAL A 191 -21.35 -13.91 14.19
CA VAL A 191 -21.28 -12.65 13.45
C VAL A 191 -20.28 -11.72 14.14
N PRO A 192 -19.17 -11.32 13.46
CA PRO A 192 -18.20 -10.40 14.05
C PRO A 192 -18.81 -9.02 14.31
N VAL A 193 -18.41 -8.44 15.42
CA VAL A 193 -18.92 -7.15 15.92
C VAL A 193 -17.76 -6.22 16.25
N SER A 194 -17.87 -4.95 15.92
CA SER A 194 -16.96 -3.91 16.39
C SER A 194 -17.72 -2.75 17.02
N CYS A 195 -17.27 -2.37 18.21
CA CYS A 195 -17.69 -1.14 18.88
C CYS A 195 -16.84 0.03 18.39
N SER A 196 -17.44 1.17 18.12
CA SER A 196 -16.72 2.38 17.70
C SER A 196 -15.73 2.86 18.77
N SER A 197 -16.06 2.65 20.03
CA SER A 197 -15.20 2.93 21.18
C SER A 197 -13.88 2.13 21.21
N ASP A 198 -13.83 0.96 20.54
CA ASP A 198 -12.63 0.14 20.47
C ASP A 198 -11.82 0.39 19.18
N VAL A 199 -12.49 0.77 18.09
CA VAL A 199 -11.84 1.00 16.79
C VAL A 199 -11.25 2.40 16.70
N VAL A 200 -12.06 3.43 17.04
CA VAL A 200 -11.70 4.84 16.92
C VAL A 200 -12.41 5.66 18.02
N PRO A 201 -11.85 5.69 19.26
CA PRO A 201 -12.47 6.36 20.41
C PRO A 201 -12.30 7.89 20.33
N GLU A 202 -12.81 8.50 19.27
CA GLU A 202 -12.70 9.93 19.01
C GLU A 202 -14.07 10.59 18.82
N ILE A 203 -14.11 11.90 18.95
CA ILE A 203 -15.30 12.71 18.63
C ILE A 203 -15.61 12.63 17.14
N ARG A 204 -16.80 13.04 16.75
CA ARG A 204 -17.38 13.07 15.40
C ARG A 204 -17.94 11.73 14.96
N GLU A 205 -19.26 11.68 14.95
CA GLU A 205 -20.06 10.47 14.65
C GLU A 205 -19.88 9.99 13.21
N TYR A 206 -19.72 10.90 12.23
CA TYR A 206 -19.55 10.51 10.83
C TYR A 206 -18.27 9.71 10.62
N GLU A 207 -17.12 10.31 10.96
CA GLU A 207 -15.81 9.67 10.77
C GLU A 207 -15.68 8.39 11.61
N ARG A 208 -16.23 8.40 12.82
CA ARG A 208 -16.23 7.24 13.71
C ARG A 208 -17.06 6.10 13.13
N THR A 209 -18.26 6.40 12.60
CA THR A 209 -19.13 5.41 11.97
C THR A 209 -18.52 4.91 10.67
N SER A 210 -17.99 5.79 9.82
CA SER A 210 -17.31 5.41 8.59
C SER A 210 -16.16 4.45 8.86
N THR A 211 -15.29 4.77 9.83
CA THR A 211 -14.15 3.92 10.19
C THR A 211 -14.58 2.59 10.79
N THR A 212 -15.57 2.59 11.67
CA THR A 212 -16.06 1.35 12.33
C THR A 212 -16.76 0.44 11.32
N THR A 213 -17.55 1.00 10.41
CA THR A 213 -18.19 0.22 9.34
C THR A 213 -17.18 -0.34 8.36
N ALA A 214 -16.15 0.43 8.00
CA ALA A 214 -15.04 -0.06 7.17
C ALA A 214 -14.27 -1.19 7.89
N ASN A 215 -14.08 -1.09 9.20
CA ASN A 215 -13.43 -2.15 9.98
C ASN A 215 -14.19 -3.48 9.87
N VAL A 216 -15.47 -3.49 10.20
CA VAL A 216 -16.26 -4.73 10.16
C VAL A 216 -16.50 -5.22 8.73
N TYR A 217 -16.50 -4.31 7.76
CA TYR A 217 -16.66 -4.64 6.33
C TYR A 217 -15.54 -5.55 5.82
N VAL A 218 -14.32 -5.37 6.31
CA VAL A 218 -13.17 -6.19 5.91
C VAL A 218 -12.82 -7.30 6.90
N MET A 219 -13.43 -7.32 8.11
CA MET A 219 -13.10 -8.31 9.15
C MET A 219 -13.24 -9.77 8.71
N PRO A 220 -14.36 -10.23 8.12
CA PRO A 220 -14.50 -11.64 7.76
C PRO A 220 -13.50 -12.07 6.68
N LEU A 221 -13.20 -11.18 5.73
CA LEU A 221 -12.21 -11.42 4.69
C LEU A 221 -10.81 -11.57 5.28
N MET A 222 -10.41 -10.63 6.12
CA MET A 222 -9.08 -10.62 6.73
C MET A 222 -8.88 -11.76 7.72
N ALA A 223 -9.94 -12.12 8.47
CA ALA A 223 -9.87 -13.25 9.39
C ALA A 223 -9.61 -14.57 8.62
N ARG A 224 -10.42 -14.87 7.60
CA ARG A 224 -10.22 -16.06 6.76
C ARG A 224 -8.82 -16.10 6.15
N TYR A 225 -8.40 -14.98 5.55
CA TYR A 225 -7.09 -14.88 4.92
C TYR A 225 -5.93 -15.16 5.90
N LEU A 226 -5.96 -14.53 7.08
CA LEU A 226 -4.89 -14.70 8.06
C LEU A 226 -4.92 -16.10 8.70
N ASP A 227 -6.10 -16.69 8.92
CA ASP A 227 -6.24 -18.08 9.39
C ASP A 227 -5.67 -19.07 8.36
N ASP A 228 -5.94 -18.87 7.07
CA ASP A 228 -5.41 -19.69 5.99
C ASP A 228 -3.89 -19.56 5.88
N LEU A 229 -3.36 -18.34 5.98
CA LEU A 229 -1.94 -18.09 5.96
C LEU A 229 -1.22 -18.74 7.14
N GLU A 230 -1.74 -18.60 8.37
CA GLU A 230 -1.18 -19.23 9.56
C GLU A 230 -1.15 -20.76 9.41
N ARG A 231 -2.24 -21.35 8.90
CA ARG A 231 -2.34 -22.80 8.68
C ARG A 231 -1.32 -23.29 7.64
N LYS A 232 -1.15 -22.56 6.53
CA LYS A 232 -0.16 -22.90 5.49
C LYS A 232 1.27 -22.81 6.02
N LEU A 233 1.61 -21.76 6.77
CA LEU A 233 2.94 -21.62 7.37
C LEU A 233 3.25 -22.72 8.39
N GLN A 234 2.25 -23.11 9.20
CA GLN A 234 2.38 -24.24 10.11
C GLN A 234 2.57 -25.57 9.35
N GLY A 235 1.83 -25.76 8.23
CA GLY A 235 1.98 -26.92 7.35
C GLY A 235 3.37 -27.05 6.74
N LEU A 236 4.06 -25.94 6.50
CA LEU A 236 5.46 -25.90 6.04
C LEU A 236 6.48 -26.19 7.17
N GLY A 237 6.01 -26.36 8.41
CA GLY A 237 6.89 -26.58 9.56
C GLY A 237 7.64 -25.33 10.02
N ILE A 238 7.10 -24.13 9.73
CA ILE A 238 7.68 -22.87 10.19
C ILE A 238 7.19 -22.57 11.60
N PRO A 239 8.09 -22.58 12.62
CA PRO A 239 7.73 -22.29 14.01
C PRO A 239 7.64 -20.79 14.29
N GLY A 240 8.11 -19.97 13.35
CA GLY A 240 8.21 -18.52 13.50
C GLY A 240 6.84 -17.86 13.60
N ARG A 241 6.81 -16.74 14.34
CA ARG A 241 5.57 -15.97 14.51
C ARG A 241 5.25 -15.16 13.24
N LEU A 242 3.99 -15.20 12.84
CA LEU A 242 3.46 -14.27 11.86
C LEU A 242 3.21 -12.90 12.51
N TYR A 243 3.66 -11.85 11.85
CA TYR A 243 3.32 -10.46 12.17
C TYR A 243 2.74 -9.79 10.93
N VAL A 244 1.82 -8.87 11.14
CA VAL A 244 1.17 -8.12 10.06
C VAL A 244 1.55 -6.65 10.17
N MET A 245 1.99 -6.05 9.08
CA MET A 245 2.35 -4.64 8.98
C MET A 245 1.11 -3.76 9.11
N MET A 246 1.21 -2.68 9.87
CA MET A 246 0.13 -1.73 10.08
C MET A 246 0.35 -0.44 9.27
N SER A 247 -0.72 0.28 9.01
CA SER A 247 -0.76 1.56 8.27
C SER A 247 0.14 2.66 8.85
N ALA A 248 0.35 2.65 10.16
CA ALA A 248 1.26 3.60 10.84
C ALA A 248 2.72 3.12 10.87
N GLY A 249 3.03 1.96 10.28
CA GLY A 249 4.40 1.44 10.21
C GLY A 249 4.81 0.52 11.36
N GLY A 250 3.94 0.20 12.32
CA GLY A 250 4.16 -0.84 13.32
C GLY A 250 3.77 -2.22 12.80
N ILE A 251 4.06 -3.25 13.59
CA ILE A 251 3.62 -4.63 13.35
C ILE A 251 2.65 -5.09 14.44
N ALA A 252 1.70 -5.95 14.08
CA ALA A 252 0.73 -6.52 15.00
C ALA A 252 0.71 -8.04 14.88
N THR A 253 0.18 -8.71 15.91
CA THR A 253 -0.13 -10.15 15.82
C THR A 253 -1.36 -10.38 14.95
N PRO A 254 -1.55 -11.59 14.37
CA PRO A 254 -2.73 -11.93 13.59
C PRO A 254 -4.05 -11.67 14.34
N GLU A 255 -4.11 -11.97 15.65
CA GLU A 255 -5.31 -11.74 16.47
C GLU A 255 -5.68 -10.24 16.50
N THR A 256 -4.68 -9.37 16.65
CA THR A 256 -4.92 -7.92 16.63
C THR A 256 -5.32 -7.47 15.23
N ALA A 257 -4.67 -7.99 14.19
CA ALA A 257 -4.97 -7.69 12.79
C ALA A 257 -6.39 -8.13 12.41
N LYS A 258 -6.84 -9.30 12.85
CA LYS A 258 -8.22 -9.80 12.65
C LYS A 258 -9.26 -8.93 13.35
N ARG A 259 -8.94 -8.39 14.54
CA ARG A 259 -9.85 -7.54 15.32
C ARG A 259 -9.99 -6.13 14.76
N VAL A 260 -8.89 -5.54 14.28
CA VAL A 260 -8.88 -4.15 13.78
C VAL A 260 -8.21 -4.08 12.40
N PRO A 261 -8.75 -4.80 11.38
CA PRO A 261 -8.13 -4.89 10.06
C PRO A 261 -8.09 -3.56 9.30
N ILE A 262 -8.90 -2.58 9.67
CA ILE A 262 -8.82 -1.25 9.07
C ILE A 262 -7.46 -0.57 9.27
N ARG A 263 -6.69 -0.97 10.28
CA ARG A 263 -5.32 -0.50 10.52
C ARG A 263 -4.26 -1.17 9.65
N LEU A 264 -4.66 -2.06 8.74
CA LEU A 264 -3.77 -2.71 7.77
C LEU A 264 -3.79 -2.03 6.40
N VAL A 265 -4.72 -1.09 6.19
CA VAL A 265 -4.86 -0.35 4.93
C VAL A 265 -3.58 0.45 4.67
N GLU A 266 -3.07 0.41 3.43
CA GLU A 266 -1.80 1.04 3.02
C GLU A 266 -0.55 0.54 3.77
N SER A 267 -0.56 -0.70 4.28
CA SER A 267 0.57 -1.25 5.06
C SER A 267 1.84 -1.50 4.24
N GLY A 268 1.73 -1.96 2.99
CA GLY A 268 2.88 -2.14 2.10
C GLY A 268 3.63 -0.83 1.84
N PRO A 269 2.96 0.24 1.35
CA PRO A 269 3.58 1.55 1.18
C PRO A 269 4.16 2.14 2.47
N ALA A 270 3.51 1.92 3.61
CA ALA A 270 4.04 2.33 4.92
C ALA A 270 5.37 1.63 5.22
N ALA A 271 5.46 0.32 4.95
CA ALA A 271 6.71 -0.43 5.09
C ALA A 271 7.81 0.11 4.18
N GLY A 272 7.48 0.44 2.92
CA GLY A 272 8.41 1.05 1.96
C GLY A 272 8.95 2.39 2.45
N ALA A 273 8.09 3.27 2.95
CA ALA A 273 8.50 4.57 3.51
C ALA A 273 9.42 4.41 4.73
N LEU A 274 9.13 3.45 5.63
CA LEU A 274 10.00 3.14 6.77
C LEU A 274 11.34 2.57 6.34
N ALA A 275 11.36 1.69 5.34
CA ALA A 275 12.60 1.16 4.77
C ALA A 275 13.45 2.30 4.17
N ALA A 276 12.82 3.21 3.41
CA ALA A 276 13.49 4.38 2.86
C ALA A 276 14.07 5.28 3.96
N ALA A 277 13.31 5.54 5.05
CA ALA A 277 13.78 6.32 6.19
C ALA A 277 14.99 5.66 6.88
N ARG A 278 14.94 4.33 7.09
CA ARG A 278 16.04 3.58 7.69
C ARG A 278 17.30 3.61 6.81
N MET A 279 17.16 3.32 5.52
CA MET A 279 18.30 3.31 4.59
C MET A 279 18.89 4.71 4.40
N ALA A 280 18.05 5.75 4.34
CA ALA A 280 18.52 7.13 4.29
C ALA A 280 19.36 7.50 5.52
N ARG A 281 18.93 7.12 6.72
CA ARG A 281 19.72 7.31 7.96
C ARG A 281 21.07 6.60 7.91
N GLN A 282 21.16 5.41 7.32
CA GLN A 282 22.43 4.68 7.17
C GLN A 282 23.44 5.42 6.30
N VAL A 283 22.97 6.24 5.35
CA VAL A 283 23.84 7.08 4.50
C VAL A 283 23.91 8.54 4.98
N GLY A 284 23.52 8.79 6.24
CA GLY A 284 23.64 10.10 6.89
C GLY A 284 22.60 11.13 6.44
N MET A 285 21.45 10.69 5.94
CA MET A 285 20.36 11.57 5.50
C MET A 285 19.16 11.45 6.45
N ASP A 286 18.68 12.58 6.94
CA ASP A 286 17.49 12.68 7.78
C ASP A 286 16.26 13.23 7.03
N ARG A 287 16.45 13.68 5.79
CA ARG A 287 15.42 14.19 4.89
C ARG A 287 15.51 13.52 3.55
N VAL A 288 14.44 12.85 3.13
CA VAL A 288 14.33 12.27 1.79
C VAL A 288 12.87 12.30 1.34
N LEU A 289 12.67 12.35 0.04
CA LEU A 289 11.39 12.05 -0.58
C LEU A 289 11.43 10.57 -1.00
N SER A 290 10.68 9.70 -0.33
CA SER A 290 10.53 8.34 -0.80
C SER A 290 9.61 8.30 -2.01
N PHE A 291 9.96 7.50 -3.00
CA PHE A 291 9.26 7.36 -4.26
C PHE A 291 9.18 5.88 -4.63
N ASP A 292 7.98 5.34 -4.52
CA ASP A 292 7.66 3.95 -4.84
C ASP A 292 6.80 3.92 -6.11
N MET A 293 7.26 3.27 -7.16
CA MET A 293 6.48 3.10 -8.39
C MET A 293 6.40 1.62 -8.75
N GLY A 294 5.16 1.13 -8.72
CA GLY A 294 4.81 -0.23 -9.15
C GLY A 294 4.22 -0.26 -10.57
N GLY A 295 3.50 -1.35 -10.86
CA GLY A 295 2.80 -1.52 -12.14
C GLY A 295 1.57 -0.63 -12.31
N THR A 296 0.87 -0.28 -11.24
CA THR A 296 -0.43 0.41 -11.29
C THR A 296 -0.36 1.85 -10.80
N THR A 297 0.38 2.10 -9.72
CA THR A 297 0.45 3.39 -9.04
C THR A 297 1.88 3.75 -8.68
N ALA A 298 2.13 5.05 -8.52
CA ALA A 298 3.29 5.56 -7.82
C ALA A 298 2.84 6.21 -6.50
N LYS A 299 3.73 6.15 -5.49
CA LYS A 299 3.49 6.72 -4.17
C LYS A 299 4.69 7.53 -3.74
N ALA A 300 4.46 8.70 -3.17
CA ALA A 300 5.51 9.52 -2.63
C ALA A 300 5.22 9.91 -1.18
N CYS A 301 6.24 9.85 -0.32
CA CYS A 301 6.16 10.22 1.08
C CYS A 301 7.31 11.14 1.45
N VAL A 302 7.00 12.21 2.16
CA VAL A 302 8.00 13.09 2.74
C VAL A 302 8.51 12.47 4.05
N ILE A 303 9.80 12.24 4.13
CA ILE A 303 10.51 11.79 5.34
C ILE A 303 11.30 12.98 5.85
N ASP A 304 11.03 13.39 7.08
CA ASP A 304 11.69 14.52 7.72
C ASP A 304 12.21 14.10 9.10
N ARG A 305 13.43 14.51 9.46
CA ARG A 305 14.11 14.07 10.68
C ARG A 305 14.23 12.54 10.80
N GLY A 306 14.34 11.87 9.67
CA GLY A 306 14.45 10.42 9.61
C GLY A 306 13.14 9.66 9.84
N GLU A 307 11.99 10.33 9.89
CA GLU A 307 10.68 9.70 10.11
C GLU A 307 9.69 10.10 9.01
N PRO A 308 8.88 9.15 8.49
CA PRO A 308 7.78 9.46 7.61
C PRO A 308 6.74 10.34 8.33
N LEU A 309 6.14 11.27 7.60
CA LEU A 309 5.01 12.02 8.12
C LEU A 309 3.81 11.07 8.35
N LEU A 310 3.07 11.34 9.43
CA LEU A 310 1.86 10.59 9.77
C LEU A 310 0.62 11.49 9.61
N ALA A 311 -0.39 10.96 8.94
CA ALA A 311 -1.74 11.52 8.93
C ALA A 311 -2.61 10.82 9.95
N ARG A 312 -3.62 11.52 10.48
CA ARG A 312 -4.60 10.97 11.43
C ARG A 312 -5.79 10.34 10.72
N GLU A 313 -6.02 10.71 9.49
CA GLU A 313 -7.10 10.19 8.65
C GLU A 313 -6.66 10.14 7.18
N PHE A 314 -7.29 9.27 6.44
CA PHE A 314 -7.18 9.20 4.99
C PHE A 314 -8.54 8.84 4.38
N GLU A 315 -8.64 8.83 3.06
CA GLU A 315 -9.87 8.53 2.35
C GLU A 315 -9.70 7.27 1.49
N VAL A 316 -10.70 6.39 1.54
CA VAL A 316 -10.77 5.21 0.68
C VAL A 316 -11.97 5.29 -0.27
N ALA A 317 -11.94 4.49 -1.33
CA ALA A 317 -13.04 4.35 -2.29
C ALA A 317 -13.56 5.70 -2.79
N ARG A 318 -12.65 6.57 -3.22
CA ARG A 318 -12.97 7.90 -3.75
C ARG A 318 -13.83 7.78 -5.01
N ALA A 319 -14.91 8.57 -5.07
CA ALA A 319 -15.75 8.70 -6.26
C ALA A 319 -14.96 9.34 -7.41
N ASP A 320 -14.15 10.37 -7.11
CA ASP A 320 -13.13 10.90 -8.00
C ASP A 320 -11.75 10.62 -7.39
N ARG A 321 -10.99 9.74 -8.04
CA ARG A 321 -9.75 9.14 -7.51
C ARG A 321 -8.74 10.17 -7.00
N PHE A 322 -8.70 11.35 -7.60
CA PHE A 322 -7.69 12.38 -7.29
C PHE A 322 -8.25 13.59 -6.55
N LYS A 323 -9.56 13.64 -6.28
CA LYS A 323 -10.19 14.73 -5.54
C LYS A 323 -10.36 14.37 -4.07
N LYS A 324 -9.69 15.13 -3.21
CA LYS A 324 -9.86 15.03 -1.76
C LYS A 324 -11.29 15.40 -1.37
N GLY A 325 -11.86 14.65 -0.44
CA GLY A 325 -13.25 14.81 -0.01
C GLY A 325 -14.26 13.93 -0.76
N SER A 326 -13.82 13.23 -1.84
CA SER A 326 -14.69 12.35 -2.62
C SER A 326 -14.74 10.91 -2.11
N GLY A 327 -13.98 10.58 -1.06
CA GLY A 327 -13.88 9.23 -0.49
C GLY A 327 -14.53 9.11 0.89
N LEU A 328 -14.58 7.87 1.37
CA LEU A 328 -14.99 7.56 2.72
C LEU A 328 -13.86 7.91 3.70
N PRO A 329 -14.08 8.75 4.71
CA PRO A 329 -13.05 9.07 5.67
C PRO A 329 -12.77 7.89 6.59
N ILE A 330 -11.50 7.55 6.74
CA ILE A 330 -11.01 6.52 7.66
C ILE A 330 -10.07 7.17 8.65
N ARG A 331 -10.44 7.14 9.91
CA ARG A 331 -9.71 7.80 10.99
C ARG A 331 -8.85 6.79 11.73
N VAL A 332 -7.70 6.48 11.15
CA VAL A 332 -6.64 5.68 11.74
C VAL A 332 -5.29 6.34 11.42
N PRO A 333 -4.29 6.24 12.29
CA PRO A 333 -2.95 6.70 11.97
C PRO A 333 -2.40 5.95 10.76
N VAL A 334 -1.91 6.70 9.77
CA VAL A 334 -1.36 6.15 8.51
C VAL A 334 -0.11 6.94 8.13
N VAL A 335 0.87 6.26 7.54
CA VAL A 335 1.98 6.95 6.88
C VAL A 335 1.39 7.83 5.78
N GLU A 336 1.72 9.10 5.82
CA GLU A 336 1.17 10.07 4.89
C GLU A 336 1.84 9.97 3.52
N LEU A 337 1.09 9.47 2.57
CA LEU A 337 1.51 9.24 1.20
C LEU A 337 0.60 9.99 0.23
N ILE A 338 1.17 10.47 -0.87
CA ILE A 338 0.35 10.79 -2.03
C ILE A 338 0.35 9.60 -2.97
N GLU A 339 -0.85 9.15 -3.33
CA GLU A 339 -1.02 8.15 -4.38
C GLU A 339 -1.24 8.83 -5.72
N ILE A 340 -0.52 8.36 -6.72
CA ILE A 340 -0.48 8.90 -8.07
C ILE A 340 -0.92 7.79 -9.02
N GLY A 341 -1.93 8.06 -9.85
CA GLY A 341 -2.41 7.12 -10.87
C GLY A 341 -1.43 6.98 -12.04
N ALA A 342 -0.20 6.65 -11.73
CA ALA A 342 0.90 6.48 -12.66
C ALA A 342 1.72 5.26 -12.25
N GLY A 343 1.89 4.32 -13.15
CA GLY A 343 2.66 3.09 -12.95
C GLY A 343 3.11 2.52 -14.28
N GLY A 344 3.87 1.44 -14.27
CA GLY A 344 4.34 0.80 -15.49
C GLY A 344 3.22 0.36 -16.44
N GLY A 345 2.09 -0.07 -15.91
CA GLY A 345 0.91 -0.45 -16.69
C GLY A 345 -0.02 0.71 -17.06
N SER A 346 0.33 1.96 -16.75
CA SER A 346 -0.51 3.11 -17.11
C SER A 346 -0.67 3.22 -18.61
N ILE A 347 -1.94 3.27 -19.06
CA ILE A 347 -2.30 3.27 -20.48
C ILE A 347 -2.08 4.65 -21.07
N ALA A 348 -1.41 4.70 -22.22
CA ALA A 348 -1.24 5.90 -23.01
C ALA A 348 -2.33 5.99 -24.09
N ARG A 349 -2.92 7.18 -24.24
CA ARG A 349 -3.96 7.46 -25.25
C ARG A 349 -3.85 8.87 -25.78
N VAL A 350 -4.27 9.05 -27.01
CA VAL A 350 -4.44 10.37 -27.61
C VAL A 350 -5.91 10.77 -27.43
N ASP A 351 -6.13 11.91 -26.80
CA ASP A 351 -7.49 12.40 -26.57
C ASP A 351 -8.10 13.04 -27.82
N ARG A 352 -9.38 13.44 -27.73
CA ARG A 352 -10.10 14.05 -28.86
C ARG A 352 -9.50 15.38 -29.37
N MET A 353 -8.65 16.01 -28.56
CA MET A 353 -7.93 17.24 -28.92
C MET A 353 -6.53 16.96 -29.48
N GLY A 354 -6.16 15.68 -29.68
CA GLY A 354 -4.84 15.28 -30.16
C GLY A 354 -3.74 15.34 -29.09
N LEU A 355 -4.09 15.42 -27.79
CA LEU A 355 -3.12 15.48 -26.70
C LEU A 355 -2.84 14.08 -26.14
N LEU A 356 -1.55 13.79 -25.91
CA LEU A 356 -1.14 12.57 -25.25
C LEU A 356 -1.50 12.60 -23.77
N LYS A 357 -2.23 11.58 -23.31
CA LYS A 357 -2.58 11.31 -21.92
C LYS A 357 -1.98 9.99 -21.50
N VAL A 358 -1.44 9.90 -20.28
CA VAL A 358 -0.90 8.68 -19.69
C VAL A 358 -1.53 8.46 -18.32
N GLY A 359 -2.21 7.33 -18.16
CA GLY A 359 -3.05 7.07 -16.98
C GLY A 359 -4.34 7.91 -16.97
N PRO A 360 -5.10 7.90 -15.86
CA PRO A 360 -4.89 7.05 -14.67
C PRO A 360 -5.25 5.58 -14.87
N ASP A 361 -5.86 5.22 -16.00
CA ASP A 361 -6.23 3.85 -16.31
C ASP A 361 -4.97 2.99 -16.45
N SER A 362 -5.01 1.77 -15.93
CA SER A 362 -3.92 0.80 -15.97
C SER A 362 -4.35 -0.49 -16.62
N ALA A 363 -3.49 -1.08 -17.43
CA ALA A 363 -3.69 -2.41 -18.02
C ALA A 363 -3.60 -3.53 -16.96
N GLY A 364 -3.17 -3.23 -15.74
CA GLY A 364 -2.98 -4.23 -14.69
C GLY A 364 -1.90 -5.25 -15.02
N ALA A 365 -2.10 -6.48 -14.54
CA ALA A 365 -1.23 -7.63 -14.85
C ALA A 365 -1.84 -8.56 -15.89
N ASP A 366 -3.16 -8.60 -15.98
CA ASP A 366 -3.94 -9.42 -16.91
C ASP A 366 -5.02 -8.52 -17.54
N PRO A 367 -4.99 -8.31 -18.87
CA PRO A 367 -4.01 -8.81 -19.83
C PRO A 367 -2.63 -8.12 -19.76
N GLY A 368 -2.49 -7.03 -18.99
CA GLY A 368 -1.24 -6.32 -18.79
C GLY A 368 -0.77 -5.47 -19.99
N PRO A 369 0.44 -4.92 -19.92
CA PRO A 369 1.15 -4.28 -21.02
C PRO A 369 1.18 -5.15 -22.27
N ALA A 370 1.18 -4.54 -23.46
CA ALA A 370 1.22 -5.27 -24.72
C ALA A 370 2.46 -6.19 -24.80
N CYS A 371 3.59 -5.74 -24.28
CA CYS A 371 4.84 -6.51 -24.25
C CYS A 371 4.80 -7.76 -23.36
N TYR A 372 3.81 -7.92 -22.48
CA TYR A 372 3.72 -9.16 -21.69
C TYR A 372 3.29 -10.37 -22.50
N GLY A 373 2.70 -10.15 -23.69
CA GLY A 373 2.27 -11.25 -24.56
C GLY A 373 1.04 -12.00 -24.03
N LEU A 374 0.34 -11.47 -23.02
CA LEU A 374 -0.84 -12.08 -22.39
C LEU A 374 -2.17 -11.60 -22.99
N GLY A 375 -2.12 -10.94 -24.15
CA GLY A 375 -3.31 -10.45 -24.87
C GLY A 375 -3.57 -8.95 -24.70
N GLY A 376 -2.74 -8.21 -23.97
CA GLY A 376 -2.76 -6.75 -23.89
C GLY A 376 -2.55 -6.11 -25.26
N ARG A 377 -3.31 -5.03 -25.55
CA ARG A 377 -3.26 -4.31 -26.83
C ARG A 377 -3.14 -2.79 -26.66
N GLU A 378 -3.32 -2.30 -25.47
CA GLU A 378 -3.18 -0.88 -25.16
C GLU A 378 -1.70 -0.55 -24.90
N PRO A 379 -1.17 0.56 -25.44
CA PRO A 379 0.19 0.97 -25.15
C PRO A 379 0.28 1.45 -23.70
N THR A 380 1.34 1.03 -23.03
CA THR A 380 1.58 1.39 -21.63
C THR A 380 2.94 2.04 -21.42
N VAL A 381 3.20 2.53 -20.20
CA VAL A 381 4.52 3.03 -19.80
C VAL A 381 5.58 1.94 -19.93
N THR A 382 5.29 0.70 -19.52
CA THR A 382 6.21 -0.44 -19.65
C THR A 382 6.60 -0.71 -21.12
N ASP A 383 5.63 -0.61 -22.05
CA ASP A 383 5.90 -0.75 -23.48
C ASP A 383 6.83 0.35 -23.99
N ALA A 384 6.61 1.59 -23.52
CA ALA A 384 7.48 2.72 -23.87
C ALA A 384 8.90 2.56 -23.29
N ASP A 385 9.03 2.16 -22.04
CA ASP A 385 10.30 1.94 -21.36
C ASP A 385 11.11 0.82 -22.03
N LEU A 386 10.42 -0.24 -22.50
CA LEU A 386 11.03 -1.32 -23.27
C LEU A 386 11.59 -0.81 -24.60
N LEU A 387 10.82 -0.03 -25.36
CA LEU A 387 11.27 0.51 -26.65
C LEU A 387 12.38 1.55 -26.52
N LEU A 388 12.42 2.27 -25.40
CA LEU A 388 13.50 3.21 -25.06
C LEU A 388 14.78 2.51 -24.55
N GLY A 389 14.75 1.18 -24.37
CA GLY A 389 15.91 0.40 -23.91
C GLY A 389 16.15 0.49 -22.40
N TYR A 390 15.19 0.98 -21.62
CA TYR A 390 15.29 0.99 -20.14
C TYR A 390 15.03 -0.39 -19.53
N LEU A 391 14.33 -1.27 -20.23
CA LEU A 391 14.06 -2.64 -19.82
C LEU A 391 14.73 -3.62 -20.78
N ASP A 392 15.33 -4.66 -20.21
CA ASP A 392 15.86 -5.79 -20.97
C ASP A 392 14.74 -6.81 -21.23
N ALA A 393 14.47 -7.06 -22.51
CA ALA A 393 13.41 -7.96 -22.95
C ALA A 393 13.61 -9.41 -22.48
N ASP A 394 14.84 -9.85 -22.31
CA ASP A 394 15.19 -11.23 -21.95
C ASP A 394 15.38 -11.42 -20.44
N PHE A 395 15.44 -10.33 -19.66
CA PHE A 395 15.73 -10.37 -18.22
C PHE A 395 14.58 -9.88 -17.32
N PHE A 396 13.40 -9.71 -17.86
CA PHE A 396 12.24 -9.31 -17.05
C PHE A 396 11.90 -10.38 -16.00
N LEU A 397 11.56 -9.97 -14.75
CA LEU A 397 11.39 -10.87 -13.61
C LEU A 397 12.59 -11.81 -13.35
N GLY A 398 13.80 -11.32 -13.57
CA GLY A 398 15.01 -12.14 -13.42
C GLY A 398 15.15 -13.23 -14.49
N GLY A 399 14.64 -12.97 -15.71
CA GLY A 399 14.68 -13.89 -16.85
C GLY A 399 13.55 -14.92 -16.87
N ARG A 400 12.59 -14.84 -15.95
CA ARG A 400 11.44 -15.76 -15.91
C ARG A 400 10.35 -15.39 -16.92
N MET A 401 10.38 -14.18 -17.46
CA MET A 401 9.44 -13.69 -18.45
C MET A 401 10.18 -12.92 -19.53
N ARG A 402 9.96 -13.30 -20.78
CA ARG A 402 10.47 -12.59 -21.94
C ARG A 402 9.43 -11.60 -22.44
N LEU A 403 9.83 -10.35 -22.69
CA LEU A 403 8.95 -9.31 -23.20
C LEU A 403 8.88 -9.33 -24.74
N ASP A 404 7.68 -9.15 -25.27
CA ASP A 404 7.43 -9.05 -26.73
C ASP A 404 7.61 -7.59 -27.20
N VAL A 405 8.81 -7.31 -27.74
CA VAL A 405 9.18 -5.98 -28.26
C VAL A 405 8.28 -5.57 -29.45
N GLU A 406 7.90 -6.54 -30.30
CA GLU A 406 7.07 -6.24 -31.46
C GLU A 406 5.60 -5.95 -31.08
N ALA A 407 5.09 -6.56 -30.02
CA ALA A 407 3.77 -6.21 -29.49
C ALA A 407 3.78 -4.76 -28.93
N ALA A 408 4.81 -4.38 -28.16
CA ALA A 408 4.99 -3.00 -27.69
C ALA A 408 5.05 -2.01 -28.84
N ARG A 409 5.86 -2.32 -29.88
CA ARG A 409 5.99 -1.51 -31.09
C ARG A 409 4.64 -1.26 -31.75
N ARG A 410 3.91 -2.31 -32.06
CA ARG A 410 2.57 -2.22 -32.69
C ARG A 410 1.61 -1.38 -31.87
N ALA A 411 1.54 -1.59 -30.57
CA ALA A 411 0.62 -0.87 -29.68
C ALA A 411 0.91 0.64 -29.70
N ILE A 412 2.18 1.04 -29.53
CA ILE A 412 2.55 2.46 -29.52
C ILE A 412 2.41 3.08 -30.91
N GLU A 413 2.82 2.37 -31.98
CA GLU A 413 2.72 2.88 -33.34
C GLU A 413 1.27 3.17 -33.74
N GLU A 414 0.35 2.20 -33.51
CA GLU A 414 -1.04 2.32 -33.95
C GLU A 414 -1.83 3.34 -33.12
N ARG A 415 -1.61 3.41 -31.82
CA ARG A 415 -2.45 4.15 -30.88
C ARG A 415 -1.89 5.52 -30.48
N VAL A 416 -0.59 5.77 -30.67
CA VAL A 416 0.05 7.02 -30.27
C VAL A 416 0.81 7.65 -31.45
N ALA A 417 1.79 6.95 -32.03
CA ALA A 417 2.67 7.53 -33.04
C ALA A 417 1.90 8.01 -34.28
N ARG A 418 1.11 7.14 -34.91
CA ARG A 418 0.33 7.49 -36.11
C ARG A 418 -0.70 8.59 -35.86
N PRO A 419 -1.53 8.52 -34.78
CA PRO A 419 -2.49 9.59 -34.50
C PRO A 419 -1.86 10.97 -34.25
N MET A 420 -0.63 11.00 -33.73
CA MET A 420 0.09 12.24 -33.42
C MET A 420 1.07 12.66 -34.53
N GLY A 421 1.27 11.85 -35.57
CA GLY A 421 2.26 12.12 -36.62
C GLY A 421 3.72 12.10 -36.15
N LEU A 422 4.02 11.31 -35.11
CA LEU A 422 5.34 11.16 -34.50
C LEU A 422 6.03 9.89 -35.00
N ASP A 423 7.36 9.85 -34.90
CA ASP A 423 8.07 8.59 -35.01
C ASP A 423 7.88 7.74 -33.73
N LEU A 424 8.25 6.46 -33.81
CA LEU A 424 8.03 5.51 -32.72
C LEU A 424 8.80 5.90 -31.45
N THR A 425 10.03 6.39 -31.59
CA THR A 425 10.89 6.78 -30.46
C THR A 425 10.36 8.06 -29.81
N GLU A 426 9.93 9.03 -30.62
CA GLU A 426 9.30 10.25 -30.13
C GLU A 426 8.00 9.96 -29.37
N ALA A 427 7.17 9.03 -29.87
CA ALA A 427 5.94 8.60 -29.18
C ALA A 427 6.24 7.90 -27.86
N ALA A 428 7.17 6.96 -27.82
CA ALA A 428 7.61 6.28 -26.60
C ALA A 428 8.20 7.28 -25.58
N TRP A 429 9.04 8.19 -26.04
CA TRP A 429 9.60 9.26 -25.21
C TRP A 429 8.54 10.21 -24.69
N GLY A 430 7.54 10.53 -25.50
CA GLY A 430 6.37 11.31 -25.09
C GLY A 430 5.63 10.67 -23.94
N ILE A 431 5.36 9.36 -24.02
CA ILE A 431 4.71 8.59 -22.94
C ILE A 431 5.54 8.67 -21.65
N HIS A 432 6.83 8.39 -21.74
CA HIS A 432 7.77 8.41 -20.63
C HIS A 432 7.84 9.80 -19.97
N ARG A 433 7.88 10.87 -20.77
CA ARG A 433 7.89 12.25 -20.25
C ARG A 433 6.58 12.62 -19.53
N VAL A 434 5.44 12.33 -20.13
CA VAL A 434 4.13 12.70 -19.56
C VAL A 434 3.93 12.01 -18.21
N VAL A 435 4.26 10.74 -18.07
CA VAL A 435 4.12 10.05 -16.80
C VAL A 435 5.05 10.63 -15.72
N ASN A 436 6.28 11.01 -16.09
CA ASN A 436 7.24 11.62 -15.15
C ASN A 436 6.78 13.00 -14.68
N GLU A 437 6.23 13.84 -15.57
CA GLU A 437 5.65 15.13 -15.20
C GLU A 437 4.44 14.96 -14.26
N ASN A 438 3.57 13.99 -14.52
CA ASN A 438 2.43 13.68 -13.65
C ASN A 438 2.89 13.31 -12.24
N MET A 439 3.89 12.43 -12.13
CA MET A 439 4.44 11.99 -10.84
C MET A 439 5.14 13.13 -10.09
N ALA A 440 5.99 13.88 -10.78
CA ALA A 440 6.68 15.01 -10.18
C ALA A 440 5.71 16.14 -9.77
N GLY A 441 4.69 16.41 -10.59
CA GLY A 441 3.64 17.38 -10.28
C GLY A 441 2.89 17.04 -8.99
N ALA A 442 2.45 15.79 -8.86
CA ALA A 442 1.75 15.31 -7.67
C ALA A 442 2.65 15.35 -6.41
N ALA A 443 3.90 14.87 -6.52
CA ALA A 443 4.86 14.93 -5.42
C ALA A 443 5.12 16.39 -4.98
N ARG A 444 5.22 17.32 -5.93
CA ARG A 444 5.40 18.75 -5.63
C ARG A 444 4.21 19.33 -4.86
N VAL A 445 2.98 19.03 -5.31
CA VAL A 445 1.76 19.45 -4.62
C VAL A 445 1.75 18.93 -3.19
N HIS A 446 2.04 17.64 -2.99
CA HIS A 446 2.12 17.03 -1.66
C HIS A 446 3.16 17.73 -0.75
N GLY A 447 4.36 18.03 -1.27
CA GLY A 447 5.37 18.80 -0.54
C GLY A 447 4.85 20.17 -0.13
N ILE A 448 4.24 20.92 -1.05
CA ILE A 448 3.71 22.28 -0.82
C ILE A 448 2.61 22.25 0.26
N GLU A 449 1.67 21.31 0.18
CA GLU A 449 0.60 21.14 1.17
C GLU A 449 1.14 20.89 2.59
N ARG A 450 2.36 20.38 2.72
CA ARG A 450 3.06 20.13 4.00
C ARG A 450 4.07 21.22 4.35
N GLY A 451 4.11 22.31 3.57
CA GLY A 451 5.07 23.40 3.78
C GLY A 451 6.52 22.96 3.56
N LYS A 452 6.75 21.96 2.69
CA LYS A 452 8.08 21.40 2.40
C LYS A 452 8.53 21.79 1.00
N ASP A 453 9.76 22.29 0.90
CA ASP A 453 10.42 22.52 -0.40
C ASP A 453 11.21 21.28 -0.77
N LEU A 454 10.71 20.53 -1.74
CA LEU A 454 11.30 19.26 -2.17
C LEU A 454 12.69 19.41 -2.81
N ARG A 455 13.10 20.61 -3.20
CA ARG A 455 14.47 20.88 -3.69
C ARG A 455 15.55 20.58 -2.65
N GLY A 456 15.20 20.56 -1.38
CA GLY A 456 16.09 20.16 -0.29
C GLY A 456 16.04 18.66 0.09
N TYR A 457 15.24 17.85 -0.61
CA TYR A 457 15.03 16.45 -0.27
C TYR A 457 15.62 15.54 -1.37
N PRO A 458 16.67 14.75 -1.07
CA PRO A 458 17.08 13.67 -1.96
C PRO A 458 15.89 12.74 -2.29
N LEU A 459 15.79 12.28 -3.54
CA LEU A 459 14.80 11.30 -3.96
C LEU A 459 15.30 9.89 -3.65
N PHE A 460 14.52 9.11 -2.91
CA PHE A 460 14.81 7.71 -2.62
C PHE A 460 13.82 6.84 -3.39
N ALA A 461 14.26 6.25 -4.51
CA ALA A 461 13.40 5.55 -5.45
C ALA A 461 13.50 4.03 -5.32
N PHE A 462 12.35 3.39 -5.27
CA PHE A 462 12.20 1.94 -5.22
C PHE A 462 10.88 1.51 -5.91
N GLY A 463 10.51 0.23 -5.76
CA GLY A 463 9.43 -0.36 -6.54
C GLY A 463 9.90 -0.85 -7.91
N GLY A 464 9.08 -1.66 -8.56
CA GLY A 464 9.47 -2.35 -9.81
C GLY A 464 9.77 -1.42 -10.98
N ALA A 465 9.10 -0.26 -11.06
CA ALA A 465 9.29 0.74 -12.12
C ALA A 465 10.00 2.01 -11.62
N GLY A 466 10.04 2.24 -10.29
CA GLY A 466 10.59 3.47 -9.70
C GLY A 466 11.99 3.84 -10.18
N PRO A 467 12.96 2.93 -10.19
CA PRO A 467 14.32 3.22 -10.63
C PRO A 467 14.44 3.76 -12.06
N VAL A 468 13.60 3.28 -12.98
CA VAL A 468 13.58 3.71 -14.40
C VAL A 468 13.23 5.18 -14.53
N HIS A 469 12.31 5.66 -13.69
CA HIS A 469 11.77 7.02 -13.74
C HIS A 469 12.47 8.00 -12.79
N ALA A 470 13.19 7.47 -11.80
CA ALA A 470 13.76 8.24 -10.69
C ALA A 470 14.63 9.43 -11.12
N TRP A 471 15.44 9.24 -12.14
CA TRP A 471 16.30 10.31 -12.67
C TRP A 471 15.49 11.50 -13.16
N GLN A 472 14.52 11.27 -14.05
CA GLN A 472 13.74 12.35 -14.66
C GLN A 472 12.80 13.01 -13.66
N VAL A 473 12.15 12.23 -12.80
CA VAL A 473 11.34 12.76 -11.69
C VAL A 473 12.19 13.65 -10.78
N GLY A 474 13.38 13.19 -10.41
CA GLY A 474 14.33 13.97 -9.61
C GLY A 474 14.77 15.27 -10.28
N GLN A 475 15.01 15.24 -11.58
CA GLN A 475 15.37 16.41 -12.38
C GLN A 475 14.22 17.44 -12.43
N ILE A 476 12.97 17.00 -12.67
CA ILE A 476 11.78 17.85 -12.70
C ILE A 476 11.53 18.50 -11.33
N LEU A 477 11.72 17.74 -10.25
CA LEU A 477 11.60 18.22 -8.87
C LEU A 477 12.78 19.09 -8.44
N ARG A 478 13.90 19.06 -9.17
CA ARG A 478 15.16 19.70 -8.84
C ARG A 478 15.73 19.24 -7.49
N VAL A 479 15.59 17.93 -7.22
CA VAL A 479 16.15 17.35 -5.99
C VAL A 479 17.69 17.29 -6.08
N PRO A 480 18.41 17.40 -4.95
CA PRO A 480 19.87 17.47 -4.98
C PRO A 480 20.54 16.13 -5.33
N ARG A 481 19.83 15.02 -5.13
CA ARG A 481 20.37 13.66 -5.31
C ARG A 481 19.24 12.66 -5.51
N VAL A 482 19.51 11.63 -6.32
CA VAL A 482 18.64 10.45 -6.46
C VAL A 482 19.38 9.25 -5.87
N LEU A 483 18.70 8.47 -5.02
CA LEU A 483 19.19 7.25 -4.43
C LEU A 483 18.28 6.11 -4.88
N VAL A 484 18.91 5.07 -5.40
CA VAL A 484 18.24 3.81 -5.74
C VAL A 484 18.91 2.74 -4.90
N PRO A 485 18.19 2.10 -3.96
CA PRO A 485 18.78 1.02 -3.18
C PRO A 485 19.09 -0.16 -4.09
N TYR A 486 20.26 -0.74 -3.91
CA TYR A 486 20.62 -1.97 -4.59
C TYR A 486 19.76 -3.11 -4.02
N GLY A 487 18.94 -3.72 -4.85
CA GLY A 487 18.23 -4.95 -4.47
C GLY A 487 19.27 -6.05 -4.20
N ALA A 488 19.14 -6.73 -3.08
CA ALA A 488 20.05 -7.79 -2.67
C ALA A 488 19.93 -9.02 -3.60
N GLY A 489 20.44 -8.92 -4.80
CA GLY A 489 20.42 -9.97 -5.82
C GLY A 489 21.76 -10.21 -6.49
N ALA A 490 22.83 -9.50 -6.10
CA ALA A 490 24.17 -9.78 -6.60
C ALA A 490 24.91 -10.70 -5.64
N LYS A 491 25.23 -11.89 -6.10
CA LYS A 491 26.26 -12.72 -5.47
C LYS A 491 27.56 -11.91 -5.42
N GLU A 492 28.00 -11.68 -4.20
CA GLU A 492 29.32 -11.32 -3.72
C GLU A 492 30.47 -11.11 -4.72
N TYR A 493 31.16 -9.98 -4.58
CA TYR A 493 32.53 -9.96 -4.01
C TYR A 493 32.85 -8.57 -3.55
N THR A 494 33.31 -8.45 -2.30
CA THR A 494 33.76 -7.20 -1.70
C THR A 494 35.02 -6.70 -2.42
N VAL A 495 34.82 -5.79 -3.33
CA VAL A 495 35.85 -4.82 -3.73
C VAL A 495 35.14 -3.48 -3.77
N THR A 496 35.52 -2.57 -2.88
CA THR A 496 35.05 -1.18 -2.91
C THR A 496 35.66 -0.53 -4.15
N ALA A 497 35.01 -0.61 -5.28
CA ALA A 497 35.31 0.19 -6.46
C ALA A 497 34.29 1.29 -6.55
N GLY A 498 34.64 2.49 -6.11
CA GLY A 498 33.89 3.70 -6.43
C GLY A 498 34.17 4.08 -7.88
N LEU A 499 33.26 3.79 -8.78
CA LEU A 499 33.28 4.34 -10.13
C LEU A 499 32.61 5.72 -10.08
N LYS A 500 33.43 6.75 -10.18
CA LYS A 500 33.00 8.11 -10.45
C LYS A 500 33.10 8.34 -11.95
N HIS A 501 31.97 8.30 -12.66
CA HIS A 501 31.94 8.57 -14.08
C HIS A 501 31.27 9.90 -14.35
N LYS A 502 32.00 10.82 -14.97
CA LYS A 502 31.46 12.12 -15.40
C LYS A 502 30.76 11.90 -16.75
N LEU A 503 29.45 11.80 -16.76
CA LEU A 503 28.69 11.62 -18.00
C LEU A 503 28.55 12.93 -18.78
N THR A 504 28.45 14.06 -18.10
CA THR A 504 28.45 15.41 -18.66
C THR A 504 29.13 16.36 -17.68
N ASP A 505 29.35 17.63 -18.07
CA ASP A 505 29.94 18.65 -17.17
C ASP A 505 29.10 18.93 -15.92
N ARG A 506 27.83 18.49 -15.92
CA ARG A 506 26.87 18.71 -14.83
C ARG A 506 26.38 17.41 -14.18
N MET A 507 26.78 16.24 -14.65
CA MET A 507 26.28 14.97 -14.16
C MET A 507 27.40 14.01 -13.79
N ILE A 508 27.40 13.57 -12.54
CA ILE A 508 28.36 12.61 -12.01
C ILE A 508 27.57 11.40 -11.48
N VAL A 509 27.86 10.23 -12.03
CA VAL A 509 27.34 8.97 -11.48
C VAL A 509 28.36 8.42 -10.49
N ASN A 510 27.92 8.25 -9.25
CA ASN A 510 28.70 7.57 -8.22
C ASN A 510 28.03 6.23 -7.92
N ALA A 511 28.71 5.14 -8.26
CA ALA A 511 28.35 3.82 -7.80
C ALA A 511 29.25 3.47 -6.61
N LYS A 512 28.66 3.21 -5.45
CA LYS A 512 29.38 2.67 -4.30
C LYS A 512 28.80 1.32 -3.94
N VAL A 513 29.66 0.32 -3.95
CA VAL A 513 29.39 -1.00 -3.37
C VAL A 513 30.26 -1.11 -2.14
N GLY A 514 29.69 -1.29 -0.98
CA GLY A 514 30.42 -1.35 0.27
C GLY A 514 29.89 -2.45 1.17
N TYR A 515 30.77 -3.04 1.96
CA TYR A 515 30.41 -3.92 3.06
C TYR A 515 30.31 -3.06 4.32
N SER A 516 29.21 -3.10 5.04
CA SER A 516 29.05 -2.40 6.31
C SER A 516 29.14 -3.38 7.45
N ASP A 517 30.15 -3.20 8.30
CA ASP A 517 30.24 -3.82 9.62
C ASP A 517 29.93 -2.73 10.64
N SER A 518 28.69 -2.67 11.16
CA SER A 518 28.34 -1.74 12.22
C SER A 518 28.24 -2.47 13.54
N LYS A 519 29.22 -2.26 14.41
CA LYS A 519 29.12 -2.57 15.84
C LYS A 519 28.45 -1.40 16.55
N ASN A 520 27.33 -1.67 17.19
CA ASN A 520 26.67 -0.70 18.04
C ASN A 520 26.93 -1.08 19.51
N ASP A 521 27.77 -0.31 20.20
CA ASP A 521 28.15 -0.49 21.62
C ASP A 521 27.21 0.26 22.59
N THR A 522 25.92 0.38 22.27
CA THR A 522 24.95 0.93 23.23
C THR A 522 24.19 -0.20 23.93
N THR A 523 24.33 -0.21 25.25
CA THR A 523 23.68 -1.10 26.23
C THR A 523 22.16 -1.15 26.00
N GLY A 524 21.64 -2.31 25.54
CA GLY A 524 20.22 -2.62 25.60
C GLY A 524 19.58 -3.24 24.36
N GLY A 525 20.32 -3.61 23.34
CA GLY A 525 19.73 -4.28 22.17
C GLY A 525 20.80 -4.68 21.17
N ASN A 526 21.05 -5.96 21.09
CA ASN A 526 22.03 -6.52 20.18
C ASN A 526 21.51 -6.42 18.73
N THR A 527 21.88 -5.36 18.00
CA THR A 527 21.65 -5.21 16.57
C THR A 527 22.97 -4.99 15.84
N ASN A 528 23.81 -6.01 15.82
CA ASN A 528 24.94 -6.05 14.91
C ASN A 528 24.39 -6.39 13.51
N PHE A 529 24.53 -5.47 12.57
CA PHE A 529 24.25 -5.70 11.17
C PHE A 529 25.57 -5.87 10.42
N ARG A 530 25.74 -7.04 9.79
CA ARG A 530 26.78 -7.30 8.78
C ARG A 530 26.08 -7.59 7.48
N GLY A 531 26.29 -6.78 6.45
CA GLY A 531 25.74 -7.04 5.14
C GLY A 531 26.25 -6.06 4.09
N PRO A 532 26.18 -6.43 2.81
CA PRO A 532 26.55 -5.55 1.73
C PRO A 532 25.55 -4.39 1.63
N LEU A 533 26.08 -3.18 1.54
CA LEU A 533 25.36 -1.97 1.16
C LEU A 533 25.83 -1.55 -0.22
N GLY A 534 24.90 -1.52 -1.16
CA GLY A 534 25.16 -0.93 -2.47
C GLY A 534 24.15 0.18 -2.74
N TYR A 535 24.62 1.31 -3.23
CA TYR A 535 23.75 2.34 -3.78
C TYR A 535 24.39 2.98 -5.01
N VAL A 536 23.55 3.37 -5.94
CA VAL A 536 23.93 4.23 -7.05
C VAL A 536 23.35 5.61 -6.76
N SER A 537 24.19 6.63 -6.69
CA SER A 537 23.74 8.01 -6.64
C SER A 537 24.11 8.71 -7.93
N ILE A 538 23.21 9.54 -8.41
CA ILE A 538 23.46 10.44 -9.52
C ILE A 538 23.48 11.85 -8.93
N ASP A 539 24.67 12.46 -8.88
CA ASP A 539 24.84 13.82 -8.45
C ASP A 539 24.88 14.71 -9.68
N TYR A 540 24.14 15.82 -9.69
CA TYR A 540 24.25 16.82 -10.73
C TYR A 540 24.36 18.22 -10.14
N ALA A 541 25.17 19.06 -10.78
CA ALA A 541 25.25 20.47 -10.45
C ALA A 541 24.16 21.23 -11.21
N LEU A 542 23.42 22.05 -10.50
CA LEU A 542 22.42 22.97 -11.07
C LEU A 542 23.07 24.07 -11.88
#